data_aeeeb2937e1a9f8f03186e5648eba1f0
#
_entry.id   aeeeb2937e1a9f8f03186e5648eba1f0
#
_cell.length_a   1.000
_cell.length_b   1.000
_cell.length_c   1.000
_cell.angle_alpha   90.00
_cell.angle_beta   90.00
_cell.angle_gamma   90.00
#
_symmetry.space_group_name_H-M   'P 1'
#
loop_
_entity.id
_entity.type
_entity.pdbx_description
1 polymer ?
#
loop_
_entity_poly.entity_id
_entity_poly.type
_entity_poly.pdbx_seq_one_letter_code
_entity_poly.pdbx_strand_id
1 'polypeptide(L)'
;MKTNNNTPEITLKAILLGIVLSMVLAGANAYLGLFAGMTVSASIPAAVISMGVLSLFKKSNILENNIVQTAASAGESLAAGVIFTIPALVLLGYWESFNYLEVAKIAAIGGVIGVLFTVPLRRALIINAKLKYPEGVATAEVLQAGENARQGTKATDGGLKLIGITGLFGALIKLFQSGFGLWSSDIAAANVISAKKGAIFGIGSDLSPALISVGYIVGRNIGILVVGGGLISWAVAIPIYSAIYGFEGEPLSAAWEIWDSKIRYLGVGAMVVGGIWSLVKLFKPLIEGIKASLNALKNRDSGSDIAKEENDIPINYVGIALLVLIIPVFMLYLDIVSSVGIAALLSIVMMVFGFLFSAVAAYMAGVVGSSNNPVSGVTIATILFASLLLLALLGTGSGVGAASAVMVGAVVCCAAAIGGDNLQDLKAGNILGATPYKQQIMQIIGTVSSAVVLGLSLIHISEPTR
;
A
#
# COMPACT_ATOMS: atom_id res chain seq x y z
N MET A 1 6.92 -28.80 10.56
CA MET A 1 6.03 -29.32 11.64
C MET A 1 4.68 -29.68 11.02
N LYS A 2 4.18 -30.92 11.16
CA LYS A 2 2.80 -31.22 10.80
C LYS A 2 1.92 -30.63 11.91
N THR A 3 1.28 -29.49 11.65
CA THR A 3 0.28 -28.94 12.56
C THR A 3 -0.87 -29.94 12.71
N ASN A 4 -1.24 -30.23 13.95
CA ASN A 4 -2.34 -31.12 14.26
C ASN A 4 -3.61 -30.54 13.58
N ASN A 5 -4.36 -31.36 12.84
CA ASN A 5 -5.54 -30.92 12.06
C ASN A 5 -6.61 -30.19 12.88
N ASN A 6 -6.52 -30.18 14.20
CA ASN A 6 -7.47 -29.58 15.14
C ASN A 6 -7.01 -28.30 15.84
N THR A 7 -5.90 -27.66 15.40
CA THR A 7 -5.48 -26.39 16.02
C THR A 7 -6.44 -25.26 15.61
N PRO A 8 -7.01 -24.50 16.57
CA PRO A 8 -7.88 -23.38 16.25
C PRO A 8 -7.06 -22.26 15.58
N GLU A 9 -7.54 -21.75 14.45
CA GLU A 9 -6.90 -20.68 13.71
C GLU A 9 -7.57 -19.33 13.98
N ILE A 10 -8.91 -19.27 13.79
CA ILE A 10 -9.71 -18.08 14.10
C ILE A 10 -10.25 -18.23 15.52
N THR A 11 -9.82 -17.32 16.40
CA THR A 11 -10.33 -17.20 17.78
C THR A 11 -10.76 -15.75 18.03
N LEU A 12 -11.65 -15.53 19.00
CA LEU A 12 -12.11 -14.18 19.29
C LEU A 12 -10.95 -13.21 19.63
N LYS A 13 -9.95 -13.70 20.38
CA LYS A 13 -8.76 -12.91 20.71
C LYS A 13 -7.94 -12.55 19.46
N ALA A 14 -7.81 -13.48 18.50
CA ALA A 14 -7.11 -13.25 17.25
C ALA A 14 -7.88 -12.25 16.36
N ILE A 15 -9.20 -12.35 16.28
CA ILE A 15 -10.05 -11.40 15.54
C ILE A 15 -9.90 -9.99 16.12
N LEU A 16 -10.10 -9.85 17.44
CA LEU A 16 -10.04 -8.54 18.10
C LEU A 16 -8.65 -7.91 17.97
N LEU A 17 -7.59 -8.67 18.22
CA LEU A 17 -6.23 -8.17 18.08
C LEU A 17 -5.90 -7.82 16.61
N GLY A 18 -6.35 -8.63 15.66
CA GLY A 18 -6.19 -8.36 14.23
C GLY A 18 -6.87 -7.06 13.81
N ILE A 19 -8.11 -6.81 14.27
CA ILE A 19 -8.84 -5.55 14.03
C ILE A 19 -8.08 -4.37 14.60
N VAL A 20 -7.67 -4.44 15.86
CA VAL A 20 -6.95 -3.32 16.51
C VAL A 20 -5.62 -3.04 15.81
N LEU A 21 -4.83 -4.07 15.50
CA LEU A 21 -3.56 -3.89 14.82
C LEU A 21 -3.74 -3.38 13.39
N SER A 22 -4.76 -3.84 12.66
CA SER A 22 -5.04 -3.34 11.31
C SER A 22 -5.32 -1.83 11.33
N MET A 23 -6.13 -1.36 12.28
CA MET A 23 -6.43 0.07 12.46
C MET A 23 -5.19 0.89 12.82
N VAL A 24 -4.42 0.43 13.81
CA VAL A 24 -3.22 1.15 14.29
C VAL A 24 -2.15 1.21 13.21
N LEU A 25 -1.86 0.08 12.54
CA LEU A 25 -0.82 0.03 11.53
C LEU A 25 -1.23 0.74 10.24
N ALA A 26 -2.51 0.72 9.87
CA ALA A 26 -3.02 1.52 8.76
C ALA A 26 -2.88 3.03 9.02
N GLY A 27 -3.25 3.49 10.21
CA GLY A 27 -3.06 4.90 10.61
C GLY A 27 -1.59 5.31 10.63
N ALA A 28 -0.72 4.46 11.17
CA ALA A 28 0.73 4.69 11.18
C ALA A 28 1.31 4.76 9.76
N ASN A 29 0.86 3.86 8.88
CA ASN A 29 1.33 3.82 7.49
C ASN A 29 0.76 4.99 6.67
N ALA A 30 -0.47 5.43 6.95
CA ALA A 30 -1.02 6.64 6.36
C ALA A 30 -0.21 7.89 6.75
N TYR A 31 0.16 8.01 8.03
CA TYR A 31 1.05 9.08 8.47
C TYR A 31 2.41 9.03 7.76
N LEU A 32 3.04 7.86 7.75
CA LEU A 32 4.34 7.68 7.10
C LEU A 32 4.28 7.99 5.60
N GLY A 33 3.22 7.53 4.93
CA GLY A 33 3.06 7.75 3.50
C GLY A 33 2.83 9.21 3.12
N LEU A 34 2.06 9.96 3.90
CA LEU A 34 1.89 11.40 3.68
C LEU A 34 3.14 12.19 4.03
N PHE A 35 3.90 11.76 5.04
CA PHE A 35 5.11 12.44 5.48
C PHE A 35 6.34 12.09 4.63
N ALA A 36 6.55 10.80 4.34
CA ALA A 36 7.73 10.29 3.65
C ALA A 36 7.50 9.99 2.16
N GLY A 37 6.27 10.06 1.68
CA GLY A 37 5.91 9.71 0.29
C GLY A 37 6.00 8.21 -0.03
N MET A 38 6.09 7.34 0.98
CA MET A 38 6.18 5.89 0.81
C MET A 38 5.51 5.14 1.96
N THR A 39 5.09 3.92 1.68
CA THR A 39 4.53 2.99 2.67
C THR A 39 5.50 1.83 2.93
N VAL A 40 5.39 1.20 4.08
CA VAL A 40 6.24 0.09 4.49
C VAL A 40 5.36 -1.09 4.88
N SER A 41 5.68 -2.30 4.39
CA SER A 41 4.94 -3.51 4.76
C SER A 41 5.01 -3.77 6.27
N ALA A 42 3.85 -3.97 6.88
CA ALA A 42 3.71 -4.23 8.31
C ALA A 42 3.60 -5.72 8.65
N SER A 43 3.75 -6.64 7.71
CA SER A 43 3.62 -8.08 7.94
C SER A 43 4.52 -8.59 9.07
N ILE A 44 5.81 -8.24 9.05
CA ILE A 44 6.76 -8.67 10.10
C ILE A 44 6.49 -7.96 11.44
N PRO A 45 6.34 -6.63 11.51
CA PRO A 45 5.93 -5.96 12.75
C PRO A 45 4.64 -6.53 13.36
N ALA A 46 3.61 -6.77 12.54
CA ALA A 46 2.37 -7.37 12.98
C ALA A 46 2.56 -8.79 13.55
N ALA A 47 3.40 -9.61 12.91
CA ALA A 47 3.75 -10.94 13.40
C ALA A 47 4.41 -10.86 14.79
N VAL A 48 5.39 -9.97 14.98
CA VAL A 48 6.10 -9.84 16.26
C VAL A 48 5.19 -9.30 17.35
N ILE A 49 4.38 -8.28 17.07
CA ILE A 49 3.41 -7.73 18.03
C ILE A 49 2.37 -8.79 18.40
N SER A 50 1.85 -9.54 17.42
CA SER A 50 0.87 -10.60 17.68
C SER A 50 1.43 -11.67 18.62
N MET A 51 2.65 -12.13 18.37
CA MET A 51 3.33 -13.10 19.23
C MET A 51 3.51 -12.58 20.65
N GLY A 52 3.92 -11.32 20.79
CA GLY A 52 4.08 -10.69 22.10
C GLY A 52 2.77 -10.61 22.88
N VAL A 53 1.72 -10.08 22.27
CA VAL A 53 0.42 -9.91 22.90
C VAL A 53 -0.27 -11.26 23.18
N LEU A 54 -0.27 -12.17 22.18
CA LEU A 54 -0.91 -13.49 22.35
C LEU A 54 -0.13 -14.39 23.32
N SER A 55 1.17 -14.14 23.58
CA SER A 55 1.92 -14.87 24.61
C SER A 55 1.38 -14.68 26.02
N LEU A 56 0.67 -13.58 26.26
CA LEU A 56 0.00 -13.34 27.53
C LEU A 56 -1.19 -14.28 27.80
N PHE A 57 -1.65 -14.98 26.75
CA PHE A 57 -2.75 -15.93 26.84
C PHE A 57 -2.22 -17.37 26.86
N LYS A 58 -2.62 -18.17 27.87
CA LYS A 58 -2.13 -19.55 28.11
C LYS A 58 -2.27 -20.53 26.93
N LYS A 59 -3.18 -20.27 25.99
CA LYS A 59 -3.47 -21.13 24.85
C LYS A 59 -3.40 -20.32 23.55
N SER A 60 -2.21 -19.90 23.14
CA SER A 60 -1.98 -19.31 21.82
C SER A 60 -1.16 -20.28 20.96
N ASN A 61 -1.26 -20.15 19.64
CA ASN A 61 -0.56 -20.99 18.68
C ASN A 61 -0.11 -20.17 17.47
N ILE A 62 0.78 -20.74 16.66
CA ILE A 62 1.36 -20.07 15.50
C ILE A 62 0.31 -19.66 14.47
N LEU A 63 -0.76 -20.43 14.29
CA LEU A 63 -1.81 -20.13 13.31
C LEU A 63 -2.68 -18.96 13.76
N GLU A 64 -2.95 -18.80 15.06
CA GLU A 64 -3.58 -17.58 15.59
C GLU A 64 -2.74 -16.34 15.33
N ASN A 65 -1.41 -16.43 15.55
CA ASN A 65 -0.49 -15.33 15.25
C ASN A 65 -0.47 -14.98 13.75
N ASN A 66 -0.50 -16.00 12.88
CA ASN A 66 -0.59 -15.79 11.45
C ASN A 66 -1.91 -15.11 11.05
N ILE A 67 -3.04 -15.48 11.64
CA ILE A 67 -4.35 -14.84 11.41
C ILE A 67 -4.34 -13.36 11.83
N VAL A 68 -3.75 -13.03 12.98
CA VAL A 68 -3.61 -11.63 13.44
C VAL A 68 -2.73 -10.85 12.47
N GLN A 69 -1.58 -11.40 12.11
CA GLN A 69 -0.64 -10.80 11.18
C GLN A 69 -1.31 -10.56 9.82
N THR A 70 -2.06 -11.53 9.29
CA THR A 70 -2.78 -11.43 8.02
C THR A 70 -3.82 -10.30 8.03
N ALA A 71 -4.61 -10.17 9.11
CA ALA A 71 -5.58 -9.08 9.23
C ALA A 71 -4.90 -7.72 9.32
N ALA A 72 -3.85 -7.61 10.11
CA ALA A 72 -3.11 -6.38 10.33
C ALA A 72 -2.39 -5.89 9.06
N SER A 73 -1.76 -6.81 8.33
CA SER A 73 -1.08 -6.53 7.06
C SER A 73 -2.06 -6.09 5.97
N ALA A 74 -3.19 -6.79 5.81
CA ALA A 74 -4.22 -6.42 4.84
C ALA A 74 -4.79 -5.02 5.12
N GLY A 75 -4.99 -4.66 6.39
CA GLY A 75 -5.47 -3.34 6.73
C GLY A 75 -4.44 -2.24 6.50
N GLU A 76 -3.19 -2.51 6.81
CA GLU A 76 -2.09 -1.57 6.63
C GLU A 76 -1.85 -1.26 5.15
N SER A 77 -1.82 -2.27 4.28
CA SER A 77 -1.59 -2.08 2.85
C SER A 77 -2.66 -1.24 2.15
N LEU A 78 -3.88 -1.18 2.71
CA LEU A 78 -4.95 -0.31 2.22
C LEU A 78 -4.57 1.18 2.27
N ALA A 79 -3.74 1.58 3.22
CA ALA A 79 -3.28 2.96 3.36
C ALA A 79 -2.62 3.47 2.08
N ALA A 80 -1.84 2.64 1.37
CA ALA A 80 -1.19 3.03 0.12
C ALA A 80 -2.20 3.44 -0.95
N GLY A 81 -3.33 2.71 -1.08
CA GLY A 81 -4.38 3.03 -2.02
C GLY A 81 -5.03 4.40 -1.78
N VAL A 82 -5.18 4.76 -0.52
CA VAL A 82 -5.83 6.00 -0.09
C VAL A 82 -4.89 7.20 -0.20
N ILE A 83 -3.67 7.11 0.36
CA ILE A 83 -2.76 8.26 0.46
C ILE A 83 -2.18 8.70 -0.89
N PHE A 84 -2.02 7.79 -1.85
CA PHE A 84 -1.48 8.13 -3.17
C PHE A 84 -2.53 8.70 -4.15
N THR A 85 -3.80 8.74 -3.76
CA THR A 85 -4.89 9.14 -4.67
C THR A 85 -5.81 10.20 -4.07
N ILE A 86 -6.35 9.96 -2.89
CA ILE A 86 -7.39 10.82 -2.28
C ILE A 86 -6.94 12.28 -2.09
N PRO A 87 -5.69 12.59 -1.68
CA PRO A 87 -5.26 13.99 -1.56
C PRO A 87 -5.38 14.79 -2.86
N ALA A 88 -5.30 14.12 -4.02
CA ALA A 88 -5.47 14.78 -5.32
C ALA A 88 -6.87 15.40 -5.49
N LEU A 89 -7.92 14.86 -4.86
CA LEU A 89 -9.27 15.42 -4.92
C LEU A 89 -9.37 16.79 -4.23
N VAL A 90 -8.62 16.97 -3.13
CA VAL A 90 -8.51 18.25 -2.43
C VAL A 90 -7.64 19.22 -3.24
N LEU A 91 -6.51 18.75 -3.78
CA LEU A 91 -5.62 19.55 -4.62
C LEU A 91 -6.29 20.04 -5.93
N LEU A 92 -7.22 19.26 -6.48
CA LEU A 92 -8.02 19.63 -7.64
C LEU A 92 -9.16 20.61 -7.29
N GLY A 93 -9.38 20.91 -6.00
CA GLY A 93 -10.49 21.74 -5.53
C GLY A 93 -11.86 21.09 -5.69
N TYR A 94 -11.91 19.77 -5.92
CA TYR A 94 -13.17 19.02 -5.97
C TYR A 94 -13.76 18.82 -4.56
N TRP A 95 -12.88 18.59 -3.57
CA TRP A 95 -13.23 18.64 -2.15
C TRP A 95 -12.56 19.82 -1.48
N GLU A 96 -13.28 20.51 -0.61
CA GLU A 96 -12.71 21.58 0.24
C GLU A 96 -11.86 21.02 1.37
N SER A 97 -12.24 19.84 1.87
CA SER A 97 -11.53 19.06 2.90
C SER A 97 -11.80 17.58 2.71
N PHE A 98 -11.10 16.72 3.45
CA PHE A 98 -11.31 15.27 3.36
C PHE A 98 -12.71 14.88 3.84
N ASN A 99 -13.46 14.18 2.98
CA ASN A 99 -14.76 13.62 3.33
C ASN A 99 -14.57 12.21 3.91
N TYR A 100 -14.74 12.08 5.22
CA TYR A 100 -14.56 10.82 5.95
C TYR A 100 -15.31 9.64 5.31
N LEU A 101 -16.61 9.82 5.03
CA LEU A 101 -17.45 8.73 4.53
C LEU A 101 -17.06 8.31 3.11
N GLU A 102 -16.71 9.25 2.25
CA GLU A 102 -16.27 8.94 0.89
C GLU A 102 -14.92 8.21 0.89
N VAL A 103 -13.97 8.66 1.70
CA VAL A 103 -12.69 7.98 1.86
C VAL A 103 -12.90 6.55 2.37
N ALA A 104 -13.72 6.36 3.41
CA ALA A 104 -14.01 5.06 3.98
C ALA A 104 -14.70 4.12 2.96
N LYS A 105 -15.67 4.64 2.17
CA LYS A 105 -16.34 3.87 1.09
C LYS A 105 -15.34 3.43 0.02
N ILE A 106 -14.53 4.35 -0.51
CA ILE A 106 -13.54 4.06 -1.55
C ILE A 106 -12.57 3.01 -1.06
N ALA A 107 -12.03 3.19 0.14
CA ALA A 107 -11.08 2.29 0.77
C ALA A 107 -11.69 0.89 1.00
N ALA A 108 -12.88 0.82 1.59
CA ALA A 108 -13.56 -0.45 1.87
C ALA A 108 -13.89 -1.22 0.59
N ILE A 109 -14.51 -0.53 -0.40
CA ILE A 109 -14.89 -1.14 -1.67
C ILE A 109 -13.65 -1.63 -2.42
N GLY A 110 -12.66 -0.74 -2.64
CA GLY A 110 -11.44 -1.09 -3.36
C GLY A 110 -10.64 -2.19 -2.67
N GLY A 111 -10.53 -2.11 -1.34
CA GLY A 111 -9.83 -3.10 -0.55
C GLY A 111 -10.50 -4.48 -0.59
N VAL A 112 -11.82 -4.57 -0.38
CA VAL A 112 -12.54 -5.86 -0.45
C VAL A 112 -12.48 -6.46 -1.85
N ILE A 113 -12.63 -5.65 -2.91
CA ILE A 113 -12.44 -6.10 -4.29
C ILE A 113 -11.03 -6.66 -4.48
N GLY A 114 -10.00 -5.98 -3.95
CA GLY A 114 -8.60 -6.44 -3.97
C GLY A 114 -8.44 -7.81 -3.30
N VAL A 115 -9.01 -8.01 -2.11
CA VAL A 115 -8.99 -9.32 -1.43
C VAL A 115 -9.64 -10.39 -2.30
N LEU A 116 -10.82 -10.11 -2.86
CA LEU A 116 -11.53 -11.09 -3.71
C LEU A 116 -10.73 -11.45 -4.97
N PHE A 117 -10.02 -10.50 -5.56
CA PHE A 117 -9.13 -10.77 -6.69
C PHE A 117 -7.93 -11.64 -6.32
N THR A 118 -7.44 -11.58 -5.07
CA THR A 118 -6.32 -12.44 -4.65
C THR A 118 -6.69 -13.90 -4.51
N VAL A 119 -7.97 -14.25 -4.34
CA VAL A 119 -8.41 -15.65 -4.19
C VAL A 119 -8.00 -16.51 -5.40
N PRO A 120 -8.39 -16.18 -6.65
CA PRO A 120 -7.92 -16.93 -7.81
C PRO A 120 -6.42 -16.79 -8.06
N LEU A 121 -5.84 -15.60 -7.77
CA LEU A 121 -4.42 -15.32 -7.98
C LEU A 121 -3.52 -16.15 -7.06
N ARG A 122 -3.95 -16.46 -5.84
CA ARG A 122 -3.21 -17.30 -4.91
C ARG A 122 -2.85 -18.64 -5.53
N ARG A 123 -3.82 -19.33 -6.09
CA ARG A 123 -3.59 -20.65 -6.69
C ARG A 123 -2.66 -20.55 -7.90
N ALA A 124 -2.83 -19.52 -8.73
CA ALA A 124 -1.98 -19.30 -9.88
C ALA A 124 -0.53 -19.01 -9.51
N LEU A 125 -0.31 -18.12 -8.57
CA LEU A 125 1.00 -17.53 -8.32
C LEU A 125 1.77 -18.25 -7.21
N ILE A 126 1.08 -18.68 -6.14
CA ILE A 126 1.72 -19.38 -5.02
C ILE A 126 1.86 -20.88 -5.29
N ILE A 127 0.80 -21.54 -5.78
CA ILE A 127 0.80 -23.01 -5.93
C ILE A 127 1.38 -23.43 -7.28
N ASN A 128 0.86 -22.86 -8.39
CA ASN A 128 1.24 -23.30 -9.73
C ASN A 128 2.56 -22.67 -10.18
N ALA A 129 2.68 -21.33 -10.16
CA ALA A 129 3.89 -20.62 -10.56
C ALA A 129 5.02 -20.68 -9.50
N LYS A 130 4.72 -21.08 -8.26
CA LYS A 130 5.66 -21.25 -7.14
C LYS A 130 6.53 -20.01 -6.92
N LEU A 131 5.96 -18.80 -7.05
CA LEU A 131 6.70 -17.58 -6.82
C LEU A 131 7.21 -17.52 -5.37
N LYS A 132 8.33 -16.82 -5.18
CA LYS A 132 9.08 -16.84 -3.90
C LYS A 132 8.33 -16.13 -2.78
N TYR A 133 7.73 -14.96 -3.05
CA TYR A 133 7.10 -14.11 -2.04
C TYR A 133 8.02 -13.87 -0.85
N PRO A 134 9.14 -13.13 -1.02
CA PRO A 134 10.25 -13.09 -0.06
C PRO A 134 9.82 -12.59 1.33
N GLU A 135 8.93 -11.60 1.40
CA GLU A 135 8.44 -11.08 2.69
C GLU A 135 7.51 -12.09 3.38
N GLY A 136 6.69 -12.83 2.63
CA GLY A 136 5.86 -13.90 3.16
C GLY A 136 6.70 -15.06 3.72
N VAL A 137 7.81 -15.40 3.07
CA VAL A 137 8.78 -16.38 3.60
C VAL A 137 9.40 -15.86 4.89
N ALA A 138 9.89 -14.62 4.90
CA ALA A 138 10.49 -14.01 6.09
C ALA A 138 9.49 -13.95 7.26
N THR A 139 8.23 -13.57 6.99
CA THR A 139 7.16 -13.55 8.00
C THR A 139 6.90 -14.94 8.58
N ALA A 140 6.87 -15.98 7.73
CA ALA A 140 6.72 -17.36 8.20
C ALA A 140 7.89 -17.78 9.08
N GLU A 141 9.13 -17.44 8.72
CA GLU A 141 10.33 -17.73 9.52
C GLU A 141 10.28 -17.03 10.88
N VAL A 142 9.86 -15.76 10.92
CA VAL A 142 9.70 -14.99 12.17
C VAL A 142 8.66 -15.66 13.07
N LEU A 143 7.51 -16.06 12.54
CA LEU A 143 6.45 -16.75 13.29
C LEU A 143 6.92 -18.12 13.80
N GLN A 144 7.68 -18.88 13.00
CA GLN A 144 8.27 -20.16 13.41
C GLN A 144 9.31 -19.96 14.51
N ALA A 145 10.18 -18.97 14.38
CA ALA A 145 11.17 -18.63 15.40
C ALA A 145 10.50 -18.28 16.73
N GLY A 146 9.41 -17.49 16.70
CA GLY A 146 8.64 -17.15 17.88
C GLY A 146 7.96 -18.35 18.54
N GLU A 147 7.41 -19.26 17.76
CA GLU A 147 6.81 -20.50 18.28
C GLU A 147 7.87 -21.42 18.91
N ASN A 148 9.03 -21.56 18.27
CA ASN A 148 10.15 -22.34 18.80
C ASN A 148 10.66 -21.81 20.15
N ALA A 149 10.73 -20.48 20.29
CA ALA A 149 11.12 -19.84 21.55
C ALA A 149 10.08 -20.08 22.65
N ARG A 150 8.80 -20.02 22.34
CA ARG A 150 7.72 -20.34 23.28
C ARG A 150 7.80 -21.78 23.80
N GLN A 151 8.29 -22.70 22.97
CA GLN A 151 8.49 -24.11 23.34
C GLN A 151 9.78 -24.37 24.11
N GLY A 152 10.52 -23.35 24.54
CA GLY A 152 11.69 -23.47 25.42
C GLY A 152 13.05 -23.38 24.73
N THR A 153 13.10 -23.05 23.45
CA THR A 153 14.33 -22.81 22.71
C THR A 153 14.70 -21.31 22.80
N LYS A 154 15.83 -20.97 23.41
CA LYS A 154 16.27 -19.62 23.89
C LYS A 154 16.37 -18.47 22.87
N ALA A 155 15.50 -18.30 21.90
CA ALA A 155 15.79 -17.39 20.79
C ALA A 155 14.96 -16.09 20.68
N THR A 156 13.91 -15.81 21.50
CA THR A 156 12.93 -14.76 21.07
C THR A 156 12.56 -13.66 22.06
N ASP A 157 13.09 -13.59 23.25
CA ASP A 157 12.84 -12.44 24.17
C ASP A 157 13.38 -11.09 23.62
N GLY A 158 14.26 -11.14 22.61
CA GLY A 158 14.90 -9.95 22.03
C GLY A 158 14.01 -9.10 21.11
N GLY A 159 13.15 -9.72 20.30
CA GLY A 159 12.43 -9.01 19.22
C GLY A 159 11.37 -8.03 19.72
N LEU A 160 10.47 -8.47 20.61
CA LEU A 160 9.45 -7.62 21.18
C LEU A 160 10.06 -6.51 22.07
N LYS A 161 11.08 -6.86 22.86
CA LYS A 161 11.83 -5.89 23.66
C LYS A 161 12.52 -4.84 22.78
N LEU A 162 13.09 -5.26 21.66
CA LEU A 162 13.73 -4.36 20.70
C LEU A 162 12.71 -3.40 20.08
N ILE A 163 11.56 -3.90 19.63
CA ILE A 163 10.47 -3.05 19.08
C ILE A 163 9.96 -2.08 20.15
N GLY A 164 9.77 -2.53 21.38
CA GLY A 164 9.35 -1.67 22.48
C GLY A 164 10.37 -0.55 22.76
N ILE A 165 11.66 -0.88 22.86
CA ILE A 165 12.74 0.09 23.10
C ILE A 165 12.86 1.08 21.95
N THR A 166 12.88 0.59 20.70
CA THR A 166 13.02 1.47 19.51
C THR A 166 11.78 2.34 19.29
N GLY A 167 10.57 1.81 19.57
CA GLY A 167 9.33 2.56 19.54
C GLY A 167 9.30 3.68 20.60
N LEU A 168 9.71 3.36 21.83
CA LEU A 168 9.83 4.35 22.91
C LEU A 168 10.88 5.42 22.54
N PHE A 169 12.01 5.02 22.02
CA PHE A 169 13.07 5.94 21.59
C PHE A 169 12.59 6.89 20.48
N GLY A 170 11.89 6.37 19.46
CA GLY A 170 11.29 7.18 18.40
C GLY A 170 10.24 8.15 18.92
N ALA A 171 9.38 7.69 19.85
CA ALA A 171 8.38 8.54 20.50
C ALA A 171 8.99 9.66 21.33
N LEU A 172 10.05 9.36 22.09
CA LEU A 172 10.78 10.36 22.88
C LEU A 172 11.46 11.40 21.98
N ILE A 173 12.12 11.00 20.90
CA ILE A 173 12.71 11.95 19.94
C ILE A 173 11.62 12.87 19.39
N LYS A 174 10.48 12.32 18.98
CA LYS A 174 9.38 13.13 18.42
C LYS A 174 8.76 14.06 19.46
N LEU A 175 8.65 13.61 20.72
CA LEU A 175 8.19 14.42 21.83
C LEU A 175 9.13 15.61 22.08
N PHE A 176 10.44 15.37 22.12
CA PHE A 176 11.43 16.43 22.33
C PHE A 176 11.51 17.39 21.13
N GLN A 177 11.42 16.86 19.91
CA GLN A 177 11.47 17.67 18.69
C GLN A 177 10.21 18.52 18.51
N SER A 178 9.02 17.90 18.49
CA SER A 178 7.76 18.57 18.16
C SER A 178 6.98 19.01 19.40
N GLY A 179 7.11 18.31 20.53
CA GLY A 179 6.43 18.63 21.78
C GLY A 179 7.14 19.75 22.54
N PHE A 180 8.45 19.65 22.71
CA PHE A 180 9.25 20.64 23.45
C PHE A 180 9.99 21.64 22.55
N GLY A 181 10.02 21.41 21.22
CA GLY A 181 10.67 22.31 20.27
C GLY A 181 12.19 22.45 20.47
N LEU A 182 12.88 21.40 20.96
CA LEU A 182 14.30 21.50 21.30
C LEU A 182 15.21 21.64 20.09
N TRP A 183 14.78 21.18 18.92
CA TRP A 183 15.49 21.36 17.64
C TRP A 183 14.48 21.33 16.49
N SER A 184 14.90 21.89 15.33
CA SER A 184 14.08 21.92 14.12
C SER A 184 13.83 20.52 13.56
N SER A 185 12.69 20.33 12.86
CA SER A 185 12.38 19.10 12.13
C SER A 185 13.29 18.89 10.93
N ASP A 186 13.77 19.98 10.34
CA ASP A 186 14.58 20.01 9.15
C ASP A 186 15.72 21.01 9.27
N ILE A 187 16.76 20.80 8.48
CA ILE A 187 17.85 21.73 8.27
C ILE A 187 17.96 21.93 6.75
N ALA A 188 17.82 23.16 6.30
CA ALA A 188 17.97 23.51 4.90
C ALA A 188 18.75 24.81 4.75
N ALA A 189 19.58 24.85 3.70
CA ALA A 189 20.32 26.04 3.33
C ALA A 189 20.43 26.14 1.80
N ALA A 190 20.38 27.35 1.27
CA ALA A 190 20.64 27.62 -0.14
C ALA A 190 21.56 28.81 -0.29
N ASN A 191 22.46 28.71 -1.25
CA ASN A 191 23.40 29.77 -1.61
C ASN A 191 23.37 30.03 -3.12
N VAL A 192 23.67 31.25 -3.50
CA VAL A 192 23.76 31.66 -4.91
C VAL A 192 25.22 31.67 -5.33
N ILE A 193 25.54 30.89 -6.35
CA ILE A 193 26.85 30.94 -7.00
C ILE A 193 26.75 31.91 -8.19
N SER A 194 27.73 32.80 -8.31
CA SER A 194 27.72 33.91 -9.24
C SER A 194 27.68 33.47 -10.71
N ALA A 195 26.47 33.42 -11.26
CA ALA A 195 26.20 33.47 -12.69
C ALA A 195 25.51 34.81 -12.99
N LYS A 196 25.43 35.25 -14.26
CA LYS A 196 24.81 36.53 -14.64
C LYS A 196 23.39 36.78 -14.08
N LYS A 197 22.66 35.71 -13.73
CA LYS A 197 21.33 35.77 -13.11
C LYS A 197 21.24 35.02 -11.76
N GLY A 198 22.36 34.45 -11.29
CA GLY A 198 22.48 33.70 -10.07
C GLY A 198 22.02 32.23 -10.21
N ALA A 199 22.92 31.29 -9.91
CA ALA A 199 22.57 29.87 -9.82
C ALA A 199 22.33 29.47 -8.36
N ILE A 200 21.16 29.02 -8.01
CA ILE A 200 20.80 28.59 -6.64
C ILE A 200 21.25 27.16 -6.43
N PHE A 201 22.03 26.91 -5.39
CA PHE A 201 22.36 25.59 -4.89
C PHE A 201 21.74 25.43 -3.49
N GLY A 202 20.87 24.45 -3.33
CA GLY A 202 20.21 24.11 -2.07
C GLY A 202 20.60 22.73 -1.57
N ILE A 203 20.72 22.60 -0.27
CA ILE A 203 20.84 21.31 0.43
C ILE A 203 19.97 21.35 1.67
N GLY A 204 19.29 20.24 1.94
CA GLY A 204 18.47 20.08 3.14
C GLY A 204 18.37 18.64 3.56
N SER A 205 18.01 18.43 4.81
CA SER A 205 17.76 17.11 5.38
C SER A 205 16.73 17.19 6.48
N ASP A 206 15.76 16.29 6.46
CA ASP A 206 14.86 16.07 7.59
C ASP A 206 15.55 15.26 8.69
N LEU A 207 15.43 15.72 9.93
CA LEU A 207 15.97 15.07 11.12
C LEU A 207 14.95 14.09 11.71
N SER A 208 14.51 13.14 10.88
CA SER A 208 13.46 12.16 11.25
C SER A 208 14.02 10.75 11.40
N PRO A 209 13.93 10.14 12.59
CA PRO A 209 14.27 8.72 12.79
C PRO A 209 13.43 7.79 11.91
N ALA A 210 12.18 8.18 11.60
CA ALA A 210 11.31 7.41 10.72
C ALA A 210 11.88 7.33 9.31
N LEU A 211 12.37 8.44 8.74
CA LEU A 211 12.98 8.45 7.40
C LEU A 211 14.28 7.65 7.34
N ILE A 212 15.11 7.72 8.41
CA ILE A 212 16.32 6.88 8.51
C ILE A 212 15.95 5.39 8.52
N SER A 213 14.93 5.02 9.30
CA SER A 213 14.44 3.64 9.37
C SER A 213 13.87 3.15 8.03
N VAL A 214 13.10 4.00 7.33
CA VAL A 214 12.60 3.71 5.98
C VAL A 214 13.77 3.49 5.02
N GLY A 215 14.78 4.37 5.04
CA GLY A 215 15.97 4.20 4.21
C GLY A 215 16.70 2.88 4.46
N TYR A 216 16.74 2.42 5.71
CA TYR A 216 17.31 1.12 6.06
C TYR A 216 16.47 -0.05 5.52
N ILE A 217 15.14 0.02 5.66
CA ILE A 217 14.20 -1.04 5.22
C ILE A 217 14.21 -1.19 3.69
N VAL A 218 14.11 -0.09 2.94
CA VAL A 218 14.09 -0.14 1.46
C VAL A 218 15.44 -0.52 0.86
N GLY A 219 16.51 -0.32 1.61
CA GLY A 219 17.84 -0.78 1.28
C GLY A 219 18.62 0.11 0.31
N ARG A 220 19.91 -0.25 0.15
CA ARG A 220 20.91 0.57 -0.54
C ARG A 220 20.52 0.93 -1.98
N ASN A 221 19.98 0.01 -2.76
CA ASN A 221 19.72 0.24 -4.18
C ASN A 221 18.63 1.30 -4.39
N ILE A 222 17.56 1.21 -3.63
CA ILE A 222 16.47 2.20 -3.66
C ILE A 222 16.98 3.54 -3.10
N GLY A 223 17.74 3.52 -2.00
CA GLY A 223 18.36 4.73 -1.44
C GLY A 223 19.22 5.49 -2.45
N ILE A 224 20.02 4.79 -3.25
CA ILE A 224 20.84 5.42 -4.32
C ILE A 224 19.95 6.08 -5.38
N LEU A 225 18.85 5.45 -5.77
CA LEU A 225 17.92 6.03 -6.75
C LEU A 225 17.22 7.29 -6.21
N VAL A 226 16.79 7.27 -4.95
CA VAL A 226 16.15 8.43 -4.29
C VAL A 226 17.14 9.59 -4.19
N VAL A 227 18.35 9.36 -3.69
CA VAL A 227 19.41 10.37 -3.61
C VAL A 227 19.79 10.87 -5.01
N GLY A 228 19.91 9.97 -5.99
CA GLY A 228 20.19 10.34 -7.38
C GLY A 228 19.14 11.28 -7.98
N GLY A 229 17.84 10.99 -7.75
CA GLY A 229 16.73 11.85 -8.16
C GLY A 229 16.79 13.24 -7.48
N GLY A 230 17.11 13.26 -6.18
CA GLY A 230 17.32 14.50 -5.42
C GLY A 230 18.48 15.33 -5.98
N LEU A 231 19.62 14.70 -6.27
CA LEU A 231 20.78 15.39 -6.88
C LEU A 231 20.46 15.95 -8.27
N ILE A 232 19.76 15.19 -9.11
CA ILE A 232 19.32 15.68 -10.43
C ILE A 232 18.45 16.93 -10.28
N SER A 233 17.53 16.94 -9.34
CA SER A 233 16.61 18.06 -9.13
C SER A 233 17.32 19.26 -8.49
N TRP A 234 17.96 19.07 -7.34
CA TRP A 234 18.47 20.14 -6.49
C TRP A 234 19.89 20.61 -6.84
N ALA A 235 20.77 19.70 -7.30
CA ALA A 235 22.14 20.05 -7.63
C ALA A 235 22.35 20.35 -9.13
N VAL A 236 21.40 19.99 -10.01
CA VAL A 236 21.55 20.21 -11.46
C VAL A 236 20.40 21.06 -12.01
N ALA A 237 19.15 20.62 -11.87
CA ALA A 237 18.03 21.25 -12.57
C ALA A 237 17.67 22.64 -12.00
N ILE A 238 17.58 22.80 -10.68
CA ILE A 238 17.32 24.12 -10.05
C ILE A 238 18.44 25.13 -10.36
N PRO A 239 19.74 24.80 -10.20
CA PRO A 239 20.81 25.71 -10.56
C PRO A 239 20.79 26.13 -12.03
N ILE A 240 20.54 25.22 -12.95
CA ILE A 240 20.45 25.53 -14.40
C ILE A 240 19.25 26.44 -14.65
N TYR A 241 18.07 26.10 -14.11
CA TYR A 241 16.86 26.90 -14.32
C TYR A 241 17.03 28.33 -13.78
N SER A 242 17.50 28.48 -12.54
CA SER A 242 17.73 29.80 -11.93
C SER A 242 18.79 30.62 -12.66
N ALA A 243 19.86 30.00 -13.18
CA ALA A 243 20.88 30.66 -13.98
C ALA A 243 20.38 31.20 -15.33
N ILE A 244 19.39 30.52 -15.93
CA ILE A 244 18.82 30.91 -17.24
C ILE A 244 17.71 31.95 -17.06
N TYR A 245 16.78 31.71 -16.17
CA TYR A 245 15.55 32.53 -16.03
C TYR A 245 15.66 33.59 -14.94
N GLY A 246 16.58 33.40 -13.97
CA GLY A 246 16.68 34.22 -12.77
C GLY A 246 15.69 33.76 -11.69
N PHE A 247 15.66 34.46 -10.59
CA PHE A 247 14.74 34.26 -9.48
C PHE A 247 14.57 35.56 -8.69
N GLU A 248 13.54 35.67 -7.90
CA GLU A 248 13.26 36.80 -7.01
C GLU A 248 13.20 36.31 -5.56
N GLY A 249 13.56 37.17 -4.61
CA GLY A 249 13.48 36.88 -3.18
C GLY A 249 14.66 36.10 -2.60
N GLU A 250 14.40 35.44 -1.48
CA GLU A 250 15.40 34.66 -0.75
C GLU A 250 15.72 33.35 -1.49
N PRO A 251 17.02 32.97 -1.60
CA PRO A 251 17.44 31.81 -2.39
C PRO A 251 16.76 30.51 -2.04
N LEU A 252 16.52 30.22 -0.76
CA LEU A 252 15.88 28.99 -0.33
C LEU A 252 14.40 28.93 -0.74
N SER A 253 13.67 30.02 -0.51
CA SER A 253 12.25 30.12 -0.90
C SER A 253 12.09 30.05 -2.42
N ALA A 254 12.94 30.74 -3.17
CA ALA A 254 12.98 30.71 -4.63
C ALA A 254 13.30 29.30 -5.16
N ALA A 255 14.23 28.57 -4.53
CA ALA A 255 14.52 27.18 -4.89
C ALA A 255 13.30 26.26 -4.73
N TRP A 256 12.55 26.41 -3.63
CA TRP A 256 11.30 25.67 -3.40
C TRP A 256 10.22 26.01 -4.42
N GLU A 257 10.04 27.28 -4.76
CA GLU A 257 9.09 27.73 -5.78
C GLU A 257 9.43 27.18 -7.17
N ILE A 258 10.71 27.23 -7.56
CA ILE A 258 11.19 26.64 -8.81
C ILE A 258 10.97 25.12 -8.80
N TRP A 259 11.25 24.45 -7.70
CA TRP A 259 11.03 23.01 -7.57
C TRP A 259 9.55 22.69 -7.74
N ASP A 260 8.66 23.35 -7.01
CA ASP A 260 7.23 23.07 -7.02
C ASP A 260 6.56 23.38 -8.36
N SER A 261 6.93 24.50 -8.98
CA SER A 261 6.30 24.96 -10.22
C SER A 261 6.89 24.35 -11.51
N LYS A 262 8.14 23.86 -11.49
CA LYS A 262 8.87 23.44 -12.70
C LYS A 262 9.57 22.08 -12.56
N ILE A 263 10.46 21.92 -11.58
CA ILE A 263 11.40 20.79 -11.57
C ILE A 263 10.74 19.48 -11.14
N ARG A 264 9.75 19.50 -10.26
CA ARG A 264 9.04 18.27 -9.85
C ARG A 264 8.39 17.53 -11.03
N TYR A 265 8.03 18.24 -12.11
CA TYR A 265 7.44 17.62 -13.30
C TYR A 265 8.41 16.72 -14.07
N LEU A 266 9.73 16.89 -13.88
CA LEU A 266 10.75 15.94 -14.35
C LEU A 266 10.52 14.55 -13.71
N GLY A 267 10.32 14.54 -12.38
CA GLY A 267 10.00 13.32 -11.63
C GLY A 267 8.65 12.72 -12.05
N VAL A 268 7.61 13.55 -12.25
CA VAL A 268 6.31 13.11 -12.77
C VAL A 268 6.46 12.43 -14.13
N GLY A 269 7.21 13.05 -15.06
CA GLY A 269 7.48 12.43 -16.37
C GLY A 269 8.20 11.09 -16.25
N ALA A 270 9.22 11.01 -15.38
CA ALA A 270 9.92 9.74 -15.12
C ALA A 270 8.99 8.66 -14.55
N MET A 271 8.08 9.02 -13.63
CA MET A 271 7.09 8.09 -13.08
C MET A 271 6.10 7.60 -14.15
N VAL A 272 5.60 8.49 -15.02
CA VAL A 272 4.69 8.11 -16.12
C VAL A 272 5.36 7.14 -17.07
N VAL A 273 6.57 7.47 -17.54
CA VAL A 273 7.32 6.61 -18.45
C VAL A 273 7.68 5.28 -17.80
N GLY A 274 8.15 5.30 -16.55
CA GLY A 274 8.47 4.11 -15.77
C GLY A 274 7.24 3.23 -15.52
N GLY A 275 6.09 3.81 -15.20
CA GLY A 275 4.82 3.11 -15.03
C GLY A 275 4.37 2.41 -16.31
N ILE A 276 4.34 3.12 -17.44
CA ILE A 276 3.99 2.55 -18.74
C ILE A 276 4.98 1.42 -19.13
N TRP A 277 6.28 1.66 -18.94
CA TRP A 277 7.30 0.65 -19.22
C TRP A 277 7.14 -0.62 -18.36
N SER A 278 6.81 -0.45 -17.09
CA SER A 278 6.53 -1.57 -16.18
C SER A 278 5.34 -2.38 -16.66
N LEU A 279 4.25 -1.73 -17.08
CA LEU A 279 3.08 -2.41 -17.65
C LEU A 279 3.43 -3.21 -18.90
N VAL A 280 4.21 -2.62 -19.82
CA VAL A 280 4.65 -3.32 -21.05
C VAL A 280 5.48 -4.56 -20.71
N LYS A 281 6.42 -4.45 -19.75
CA LYS A 281 7.24 -5.60 -19.32
C LYS A 281 6.43 -6.68 -18.61
N LEU A 282 5.42 -6.29 -17.84
CA LEU A 282 4.59 -7.20 -17.05
C LEU A 282 3.44 -7.82 -17.85
N PHE A 283 3.17 -7.35 -19.06
CA PHE A 283 2.05 -7.81 -19.87
C PHE A 283 2.10 -9.33 -20.15
N LYS A 284 3.29 -9.86 -20.48
CA LYS A 284 3.46 -11.30 -20.74
C LYS A 284 3.30 -12.16 -19.46
N PRO A 285 4.00 -11.87 -18.34
CA PRO A 285 3.77 -12.55 -17.07
C PRO A 285 2.33 -12.46 -16.58
N LEU A 286 1.64 -11.34 -16.81
CA LEU A 286 0.24 -11.15 -16.47
C LEU A 286 -0.66 -12.13 -17.22
N ILE A 287 -0.52 -12.23 -18.55
CA ILE A 287 -1.29 -13.18 -19.37
C ILE A 287 -1.02 -14.62 -18.91
N GLU A 288 0.23 -14.95 -18.62
CA GLU A 288 0.60 -16.28 -18.12
C GLU A 288 -0.05 -16.58 -16.76
N GLY A 289 -0.07 -15.62 -15.84
CA GLY A 289 -0.75 -15.72 -14.54
C GLY A 289 -2.26 -15.91 -14.66
N ILE A 290 -2.91 -15.14 -15.53
CA ILE A 290 -4.35 -15.27 -15.82
C ILE A 290 -4.66 -16.64 -16.43
N LYS A 291 -3.89 -17.09 -17.41
CA LYS A 291 -4.05 -18.41 -18.03
C LYS A 291 -3.87 -19.54 -17.01
N ALA A 292 -2.88 -19.43 -16.13
CA ALA A 292 -2.66 -20.41 -15.07
C ALA A 292 -3.85 -20.46 -14.09
N SER A 293 -4.42 -19.29 -13.72
CA SER A 293 -5.62 -19.19 -12.89
C SER A 293 -6.84 -19.85 -13.54
N LEU A 294 -7.08 -19.55 -14.82
CA LEU A 294 -8.20 -20.12 -15.57
C LEU A 294 -8.06 -21.66 -15.75
N ASN A 295 -6.83 -22.15 -16.00
CA ASN A 295 -6.57 -23.58 -16.08
C ASN A 295 -6.76 -24.29 -14.73
N ALA A 296 -6.38 -23.66 -13.64
CA ALA A 296 -6.63 -24.19 -12.29
C ALA A 296 -8.12 -24.28 -11.96
N LEU A 297 -8.93 -23.34 -12.46
CA LEU A 297 -10.40 -23.39 -12.33
C LEU A 297 -11.00 -24.57 -13.11
N LYS A 298 -10.53 -24.81 -14.36
CA LYS A 298 -11.00 -25.93 -15.19
C LYS A 298 -10.70 -27.30 -14.59
N ASN A 299 -9.58 -27.46 -13.90
CA ASN A 299 -9.15 -28.74 -13.33
C ASN A 299 -9.74 -29.04 -11.95
N ARG A 300 -10.64 -28.21 -11.43
CA ARG A 300 -11.25 -28.36 -10.09
C ARG A 300 -12.36 -29.40 -10.01
N ASP A 301 -12.86 -29.92 -11.14
CA ASP A 301 -13.98 -30.89 -11.21
C ASP A 301 -13.58 -32.36 -10.92
N SER A 302 -12.30 -32.62 -10.61
CA SER A 302 -11.86 -33.97 -10.23
C SER A 302 -11.95 -34.11 -8.70
N GLY A 303 -12.97 -34.75 -8.22
CA GLY A 303 -13.33 -34.97 -6.81
C GLY A 303 -12.27 -35.64 -5.91
N SER A 304 -11.14 -34.99 -5.71
CA SER A 304 -10.13 -35.35 -4.72
C SER A 304 -10.33 -34.51 -3.45
N ASP A 305 -10.20 -35.12 -2.29
CA ASP A 305 -10.12 -34.44 -0.99
C ASP A 305 -9.11 -33.27 -1.08
N ILE A 306 -9.63 -32.03 -1.02
CA ILE A 306 -8.81 -30.82 -1.10
C ILE A 306 -8.02 -30.74 0.20
N ALA A 307 -6.69 -30.69 0.11
CA ALA A 307 -5.85 -30.49 1.27
C ALA A 307 -6.25 -29.20 2.00
N LYS A 308 -6.13 -29.20 3.34
CA LYS A 308 -6.49 -28.04 4.19
C LYS A 308 -5.82 -26.74 3.71
N GLU A 309 -4.56 -26.83 3.29
CA GLU A 309 -3.71 -25.74 2.81
C GLU A 309 -4.10 -25.23 1.41
N GLU A 310 -5.03 -25.90 0.74
CA GLU A 310 -5.55 -25.51 -0.58
C GLU A 310 -7.01 -25.06 -0.55
N ASN A 311 -7.64 -25.05 0.63
CA ASN A 311 -9.05 -24.71 0.79
C ASN A 311 -9.26 -23.19 0.79
N ASP A 312 -9.44 -22.60 -0.40
CA ASP A 312 -9.79 -21.19 -0.62
C ASP A 312 -11.28 -20.94 -0.49
N ILE A 313 -11.69 -19.66 -0.37
CA ILE A 313 -13.09 -19.26 -0.55
C ILE A 313 -13.57 -19.77 -1.92
N PRO A 314 -14.71 -20.49 -1.99
CA PRO A 314 -15.21 -21.02 -3.25
C PRO A 314 -15.42 -19.92 -4.29
N ILE A 315 -14.95 -20.16 -5.51
CA ILE A 315 -14.92 -19.15 -6.59
C ILE A 315 -16.29 -18.59 -6.95
N ASN A 316 -17.34 -19.39 -6.76
CA ASN A 316 -18.73 -18.95 -7.00
C ASN A 316 -19.11 -17.82 -6.03
N TYR A 317 -18.74 -17.94 -4.73
CA TYR A 317 -18.98 -16.86 -3.74
C TYR A 317 -18.14 -15.63 -4.07
N VAL A 318 -16.90 -15.80 -4.54
CA VAL A 318 -16.05 -14.69 -5.01
C VAL A 318 -16.73 -13.99 -6.19
N GLY A 319 -17.22 -14.73 -7.19
CA GLY A 319 -17.92 -14.18 -8.35
C GLY A 319 -19.19 -13.43 -7.97
N ILE A 320 -20.02 -13.99 -7.09
CA ILE A 320 -21.25 -13.35 -6.60
C ILE A 320 -20.88 -12.07 -5.83
N ALA A 321 -19.89 -12.12 -4.93
CA ALA A 321 -19.46 -10.96 -4.16
C ALA A 321 -18.94 -9.83 -5.06
N LEU A 322 -18.16 -10.14 -6.10
CA LEU A 322 -17.70 -9.16 -7.08
C LEU A 322 -18.86 -8.53 -7.86
N LEU A 323 -19.86 -9.33 -8.28
CA LEU A 323 -21.06 -8.81 -8.93
C LEU A 323 -21.87 -7.89 -8.01
N VAL A 324 -22.01 -8.25 -6.74
CA VAL A 324 -22.70 -7.39 -5.74
C VAL A 324 -21.91 -6.10 -5.51
N LEU A 325 -20.59 -6.14 -5.49
CA LEU A 325 -19.74 -4.96 -5.30
C LEU A 325 -19.71 -4.01 -6.50
N ILE A 326 -20.13 -4.45 -7.68
CA ILE A 326 -20.35 -3.52 -8.82
C ILE A 326 -21.40 -2.46 -8.47
N ILE A 327 -22.41 -2.79 -7.67
CA ILE A 327 -23.49 -1.85 -7.30
C ILE A 327 -22.93 -0.65 -6.52
N PRO A 328 -22.22 -0.79 -5.39
CA PRO A 328 -21.66 0.36 -4.69
C PRO A 328 -20.59 1.10 -5.50
N VAL A 329 -19.84 0.43 -6.35
CA VAL A 329 -18.91 1.08 -7.30
C VAL A 329 -19.66 1.96 -8.30
N PHE A 330 -20.74 1.43 -8.87
CA PHE A 330 -21.58 2.18 -9.80
C PHE A 330 -22.23 3.40 -9.11
N MET A 331 -22.73 3.24 -7.87
CA MET A 331 -23.28 4.36 -7.10
C MET A 331 -22.22 5.43 -6.83
N LEU A 332 -21.00 5.03 -6.45
CA LEU A 332 -19.88 5.94 -6.22
C LEU A 332 -19.59 6.81 -7.46
N TYR A 333 -19.57 6.21 -8.65
CA TYR A 333 -19.31 6.98 -9.88
C TYR A 333 -20.54 7.76 -10.36
N LEU A 334 -21.74 7.26 -10.12
CA LEU A 334 -22.98 7.97 -10.47
C LEU A 334 -23.12 9.27 -9.69
N ASP A 335 -22.77 9.27 -8.41
CA ASP A 335 -22.79 10.46 -7.55
C ASP A 335 -21.87 11.58 -8.08
N ILE A 336 -20.75 11.20 -8.73
CA ILE A 336 -19.79 12.17 -9.26
C ILE A 336 -20.18 12.63 -10.67
N VAL A 337 -20.42 11.67 -11.57
CA VAL A 337 -20.60 11.98 -13.01
C VAL A 337 -22.02 12.36 -13.35
N SER A 338 -23.00 12.02 -12.50
CA SER A 338 -24.45 12.24 -12.72
C SER A 338 -24.97 11.69 -14.05
N SER A 339 -24.27 10.71 -14.65
CA SER A 339 -24.62 10.05 -15.92
C SER A 339 -24.57 8.53 -15.77
N VAL A 340 -25.72 7.88 -15.91
CA VAL A 340 -25.86 6.42 -15.78
C VAL A 340 -24.94 5.65 -16.73
N GLY A 341 -24.87 6.09 -18.00
CA GLY A 341 -24.05 5.42 -19.01
C GLY A 341 -22.54 5.51 -18.71
N ILE A 342 -22.08 6.70 -18.32
CA ILE A 342 -20.66 6.92 -17.99
C ILE A 342 -20.30 6.20 -16.67
N ALA A 343 -21.15 6.27 -15.65
CA ALA A 343 -20.93 5.57 -14.38
C ALA A 343 -20.85 4.04 -14.59
N ALA A 344 -21.71 3.47 -15.43
CA ALA A 344 -21.68 2.05 -15.77
C ALA A 344 -20.37 1.68 -16.50
N LEU A 345 -19.94 2.49 -17.46
CA LEU A 345 -18.68 2.30 -18.18
C LEU A 345 -17.47 2.37 -17.24
N LEU A 346 -17.43 3.38 -16.37
CA LEU A 346 -16.34 3.52 -15.37
C LEU A 346 -16.30 2.35 -14.41
N SER A 347 -17.45 1.81 -14.01
CA SER A 347 -17.53 0.62 -13.14
C SER A 347 -16.94 -0.61 -13.82
N ILE A 348 -17.24 -0.82 -15.11
CA ILE A 348 -16.66 -1.93 -15.89
C ILE A 348 -15.15 -1.73 -16.06
N VAL A 349 -14.73 -0.53 -16.43
CA VAL A 349 -13.31 -0.16 -16.57
C VAL A 349 -12.58 -0.42 -15.24
N MET A 350 -13.14 0.04 -14.11
CA MET A 350 -12.54 -0.18 -12.79
C MET A 350 -12.41 -1.67 -12.48
N MET A 351 -13.43 -2.49 -12.73
CA MET A 351 -13.36 -3.93 -12.47
C MET A 351 -12.29 -4.62 -13.32
N VAL A 352 -12.21 -4.29 -14.60
CA VAL A 352 -11.21 -4.86 -15.52
C VAL A 352 -9.79 -4.42 -15.11
N PHE A 353 -9.57 -3.13 -14.96
CA PHE A 353 -8.25 -2.60 -14.59
C PHE A 353 -7.87 -2.98 -13.16
N GLY A 354 -8.83 -3.00 -12.24
CA GLY A 354 -8.63 -3.46 -10.88
C GLY A 354 -8.10 -4.89 -10.84
N PHE A 355 -8.72 -5.81 -11.58
CA PHE A 355 -8.23 -7.18 -11.67
C PHE A 355 -6.86 -7.27 -12.34
N LEU A 356 -6.67 -6.63 -13.49
CA LEU A 356 -5.41 -6.65 -14.22
C LEU A 356 -4.26 -6.13 -13.36
N PHE A 357 -4.45 -4.99 -12.73
CA PHE A 357 -3.40 -4.36 -11.94
C PHE A 357 -3.19 -5.03 -10.58
N SER A 358 -4.24 -5.58 -9.97
CA SER A 358 -4.09 -6.44 -8.81
C SER A 358 -3.26 -7.68 -9.13
N ALA A 359 -3.45 -8.28 -10.31
CA ALA A 359 -2.65 -9.42 -10.77
C ALA A 359 -1.19 -9.03 -11.06
N VAL A 360 -0.94 -7.84 -11.64
CA VAL A 360 0.42 -7.31 -11.81
C VAL A 360 1.10 -7.10 -10.47
N ALA A 361 0.43 -6.41 -9.55
CA ALA A 361 0.94 -6.16 -8.21
C ALA A 361 1.25 -7.47 -7.47
N ALA A 362 0.33 -8.41 -7.54
CA ALA A 362 0.45 -9.74 -6.96
C ALA A 362 1.67 -10.52 -7.51
N TYR A 363 1.89 -10.48 -8.82
CA TYR A 363 3.04 -11.10 -9.46
C TYR A 363 4.35 -10.43 -9.05
N MET A 364 4.40 -9.09 -9.09
CA MET A 364 5.58 -8.34 -8.72
C MET A 364 5.96 -8.54 -7.25
N ALA A 365 4.97 -8.51 -6.35
CA ALA A 365 5.20 -8.84 -4.95
C ALA A 365 5.79 -10.25 -4.76
N GLY A 366 5.39 -11.20 -5.61
CA GLY A 366 5.96 -12.55 -5.62
C GLY A 366 7.42 -12.64 -6.05
N VAL A 367 7.89 -11.67 -6.84
CA VAL A 367 9.26 -11.64 -7.38
C VAL A 367 10.18 -10.75 -6.53
N VAL A 368 9.75 -9.52 -6.19
CA VAL A 368 10.60 -8.49 -5.59
C VAL A 368 10.20 -8.09 -4.15
N GLY A 369 9.11 -8.63 -3.63
CA GLY A 369 8.51 -8.23 -2.35
C GLY A 369 7.45 -7.14 -2.52
N SER A 370 6.58 -6.99 -1.51
CA SER A 370 5.51 -5.98 -1.52
C SER A 370 6.05 -4.56 -1.33
N SER A 371 7.09 -4.38 -0.55
CA SER A 371 7.75 -3.08 -0.33
C SER A 371 8.33 -2.45 -1.60
N ASN A 372 8.62 -3.26 -2.63
CA ASN A 372 9.11 -2.80 -3.94
C ASN A 372 8.06 -2.92 -5.06
N ASN A 373 6.80 -3.10 -4.69
CA ASN A 373 5.70 -3.25 -5.64
C ASN A 373 5.39 -1.91 -6.33
N PRO A 374 5.29 -1.85 -7.68
CA PRO A 374 5.06 -0.61 -8.42
C PRO A 374 3.60 -0.11 -8.35
N VAL A 375 3.00 -0.03 -7.15
CA VAL A 375 1.61 0.40 -6.95
C VAL A 375 1.38 1.81 -7.51
N SER A 376 2.32 2.73 -7.31
CA SER A 376 2.24 4.10 -7.84
C SER A 376 2.23 4.13 -9.37
N GLY A 377 3.06 3.30 -10.03
CA GLY A 377 3.08 3.21 -11.49
C GLY A 377 1.76 2.71 -12.08
N VAL A 378 1.18 1.70 -11.45
CA VAL A 378 -0.15 1.15 -11.78
C VAL A 378 -1.23 2.22 -11.62
N THR A 379 -1.19 2.97 -10.53
CA THR A 379 -2.15 4.04 -10.23
C THR A 379 -2.08 5.16 -11.27
N ILE A 380 -0.87 5.63 -11.61
CA ILE A 380 -0.66 6.66 -12.63
C ILE A 380 -1.21 6.19 -13.99
N ALA A 381 -0.93 4.95 -14.39
CA ALA A 381 -1.43 4.40 -15.64
C ALA A 381 -2.97 4.31 -15.66
N THR A 382 -3.58 3.92 -14.54
CA THR A 382 -5.05 3.88 -14.41
C THR A 382 -5.66 5.27 -14.53
N ILE A 383 -5.13 6.25 -13.79
CA ILE A 383 -5.62 7.63 -13.81
C ILE A 383 -5.45 8.23 -15.20
N LEU A 384 -4.30 8.00 -15.84
CA LEU A 384 -4.05 8.49 -17.21
C LEU A 384 -5.06 7.91 -18.20
N PHE A 385 -5.29 6.59 -18.16
CA PHE A 385 -6.28 5.95 -19.01
C PHE A 385 -7.69 6.47 -18.76
N ALA A 386 -8.11 6.54 -17.50
CA ALA A 386 -9.42 7.05 -17.11
C ALA A 386 -9.59 8.53 -17.52
N SER A 387 -8.55 9.35 -17.37
CA SER A 387 -8.55 10.74 -17.79
C SER A 387 -8.73 10.90 -19.32
N LEU A 388 -8.01 10.11 -20.11
CA LEU A 388 -8.16 10.12 -21.57
C LEU A 388 -9.54 9.65 -22.02
N LEU A 389 -10.07 8.59 -21.38
CA LEU A 389 -11.42 8.11 -21.61
C LEU A 389 -12.47 9.18 -21.30
N LEU A 390 -12.37 9.79 -20.13
CA LEU A 390 -13.32 10.84 -19.70
C LEU A 390 -13.18 12.12 -20.53
N LEU A 391 -11.97 12.47 -20.96
CA LEU A 391 -11.76 13.58 -21.88
C LEU A 391 -12.48 13.33 -23.22
N ALA A 392 -12.45 12.12 -23.72
CA ALA A 392 -13.16 11.75 -24.96
C ALA A 392 -14.70 11.75 -24.79
N LEU A 393 -15.20 11.46 -23.59
CA LEU A 393 -16.64 11.37 -23.31
C LEU A 393 -17.27 12.70 -22.84
N LEU A 394 -16.56 13.48 -22.04
CA LEU A 394 -17.04 14.70 -21.39
C LEU A 394 -16.47 15.99 -22.02
N GLY A 395 -15.46 15.87 -22.87
CA GLY A 395 -14.76 16.99 -23.48
C GLY A 395 -13.78 17.71 -22.53
N THR A 396 -13.21 18.80 -23.01
CA THR A 396 -12.25 19.64 -22.25
C THR A 396 -12.98 20.55 -21.27
N GLY A 397 -12.39 20.77 -20.09
CA GLY A 397 -12.90 21.71 -19.09
C GLY A 397 -13.89 21.14 -18.07
N SER A 398 -14.15 19.83 -18.10
CA SER A 398 -14.95 19.14 -17.08
C SER A 398 -14.15 18.93 -15.81
N GLY A 399 -14.36 19.72 -14.74
CA GLY A 399 -13.79 19.48 -13.41
C GLY A 399 -14.19 18.12 -12.82
N VAL A 400 -15.37 17.64 -13.19
CA VAL A 400 -15.89 16.32 -12.81
C VAL A 400 -15.09 15.20 -13.45
N GLY A 401 -14.58 15.36 -14.68
CA GLY A 401 -13.79 14.35 -15.37
C GLY A 401 -12.48 14.04 -14.65
N ALA A 402 -11.76 15.06 -14.19
CA ALA A 402 -10.52 14.89 -13.44
C ALA A 402 -10.76 14.18 -12.10
N ALA A 403 -11.77 14.61 -11.34
CA ALA A 403 -12.15 13.97 -10.07
C ALA A 403 -12.56 12.51 -10.26
N SER A 404 -13.36 12.21 -11.28
CA SER A 404 -13.79 10.84 -11.61
C SER A 404 -12.60 9.94 -11.98
N ALA A 405 -11.63 10.45 -12.73
CA ALA A 405 -10.41 9.70 -13.06
C ALA A 405 -9.60 9.35 -11.81
N VAL A 406 -9.45 10.30 -10.89
CA VAL A 406 -8.77 10.07 -9.60
C VAL A 406 -9.53 9.04 -8.77
N MET A 407 -10.86 9.10 -8.73
CA MET A 407 -11.68 8.12 -7.99
C MET A 407 -11.55 6.70 -8.57
N VAL A 408 -11.55 6.55 -9.90
CA VAL A 408 -11.26 5.25 -10.53
C VAL A 408 -9.87 4.76 -10.13
N GLY A 409 -8.88 5.65 -10.19
CA GLY A 409 -7.52 5.35 -9.77
C GLY A 409 -7.44 4.96 -8.30
N ALA A 410 -8.21 5.58 -7.43
CA ALA A 410 -8.22 5.28 -5.99
C ALA A 410 -8.72 3.86 -5.70
N VAL A 411 -9.85 3.46 -6.27
CA VAL A 411 -10.38 2.10 -6.09
C VAL A 411 -9.43 1.05 -6.66
N VAL A 412 -8.87 1.29 -7.85
CA VAL A 412 -7.88 0.40 -8.48
C VAL A 412 -6.59 0.34 -7.67
N CYS A 413 -6.12 1.48 -7.13
CA CYS A 413 -4.92 1.54 -6.30
C CYS A 413 -5.09 0.73 -5.02
N CYS A 414 -6.25 0.86 -4.33
CA CYS A 414 -6.58 0.05 -3.16
C CYS A 414 -6.56 -1.45 -3.51
N ALA A 415 -7.19 -1.84 -4.62
CA ALA A 415 -7.23 -3.24 -5.05
C ALA A 415 -5.83 -3.78 -5.42
N ALA A 416 -4.98 -2.98 -6.05
CA ALA A 416 -3.62 -3.37 -6.43
C ALA A 416 -2.69 -3.46 -5.22
N ALA A 417 -2.76 -2.53 -4.27
CA ALA A 417 -1.98 -2.56 -3.05
C ALA A 417 -2.29 -3.83 -2.24
N ILE A 418 -3.58 -4.07 -1.98
CA ILE A 418 -4.06 -5.29 -1.34
C ILE A 418 -3.62 -6.55 -2.11
N GLY A 419 -3.67 -6.52 -3.44
CA GLY A 419 -3.26 -7.65 -4.28
C GLY A 419 -1.82 -8.09 -4.05
N GLY A 420 -0.92 -7.14 -3.84
CA GLY A 420 0.49 -7.40 -3.56
C GLY A 420 0.74 -8.00 -2.18
N ASP A 421 0.27 -7.32 -1.13
CA ASP A 421 0.55 -7.68 0.25
C ASP A 421 -0.17 -8.96 0.70
N ASN A 422 -1.44 -9.11 0.31
CA ASN A 422 -2.24 -10.27 0.69
C ASN A 422 -1.62 -11.61 0.24
N LEU A 423 -0.95 -11.64 -0.90
CA LEU A 423 -0.31 -12.87 -1.36
C LEU A 423 0.99 -13.17 -0.59
N GLN A 424 1.66 -12.18 0.00
CA GLN A 424 2.75 -12.41 0.96
C GLN A 424 2.20 -13.14 2.19
N ASP A 425 1.07 -12.66 2.73
CA ASP A 425 0.44 -13.24 3.90
C ASP A 425 -0.07 -14.68 3.64
N LEU A 426 -0.71 -14.90 2.48
CA LEU A 426 -1.16 -16.21 2.05
C LEU A 426 0.00 -17.18 1.78
N LYS A 427 1.16 -16.67 1.36
CA LYS A 427 2.39 -17.46 1.26
C LYS A 427 2.92 -17.84 2.62
N ALA A 428 2.95 -16.92 3.58
CA ALA A 428 3.33 -17.23 4.96
C ALA A 428 2.42 -18.31 5.54
N GLY A 429 1.09 -18.17 5.38
CA GLY A 429 0.13 -19.17 5.80
C GLY A 429 0.31 -20.53 5.14
N ASN A 430 0.61 -20.55 3.84
CA ASN A 430 0.90 -21.80 3.11
C ASN A 430 2.12 -22.54 3.68
N ILE A 431 3.17 -21.81 4.06
CA ILE A 431 4.37 -22.39 4.70
C ILE A 431 4.06 -22.91 6.09
N LEU A 432 3.17 -22.22 6.84
CA LEU A 432 2.79 -22.57 8.22
C LEU A 432 1.70 -23.64 8.31
N GLY A 433 1.08 -24.03 7.19
CA GLY A 433 -0.05 -24.97 7.15
C GLY A 433 -1.38 -24.33 7.59
N ALA A 434 -1.56 -23.03 7.39
CA ALA A 434 -2.82 -22.33 7.64
C ALA A 434 -3.86 -22.63 6.56
N THR A 435 -5.13 -22.44 6.90
CA THR A 435 -6.25 -22.59 5.96
C THR A 435 -6.50 -21.30 5.20
N PRO A 436 -6.35 -21.25 3.86
CA PRO A 436 -6.42 -20.01 3.09
C PRO A 436 -7.72 -19.24 3.24
N TYR A 437 -8.89 -19.90 3.20
CA TYR A 437 -10.17 -19.18 3.32
C TYR A 437 -10.29 -18.44 4.64
N LYS A 438 -9.66 -18.94 5.72
CA LYS A 438 -9.67 -18.27 7.02
C LYS A 438 -8.81 -17.00 7.00
N GLN A 439 -7.64 -17.05 6.33
CA GLN A 439 -6.83 -15.88 6.10
C GLN A 439 -7.57 -14.85 5.22
N GLN A 440 -8.20 -15.28 4.12
CA GLN A 440 -8.97 -14.44 3.23
C GLN A 440 -10.13 -13.72 3.93
N ILE A 441 -10.84 -14.39 4.84
CA ILE A 441 -11.86 -13.75 5.69
C ILE A 441 -11.24 -12.71 6.59
N MET A 442 -10.10 -13.00 7.21
CA MET A 442 -9.42 -12.04 8.08
C MET A 442 -8.81 -10.87 7.31
N GLN A 443 -8.41 -11.06 6.07
CA GLN A 443 -8.02 -9.98 5.15
C GLN A 443 -9.18 -9.02 4.88
N ILE A 444 -10.41 -9.56 4.64
CA ILE A 444 -11.62 -8.73 4.50
C ILE A 444 -11.89 -7.94 5.79
N ILE A 445 -11.82 -8.60 6.95
CA ILE A 445 -12.06 -7.96 8.25
C ILE A 445 -11.02 -6.86 8.50
N GLY A 446 -9.74 -7.14 8.28
CA GLY A 446 -8.66 -6.16 8.44
C GLY A 446 -8.82 -4.96 7.52
N THR A 447 -9.11 -5.20 6.25
CA THR A 447 -9.35 -4.18 5.23
C THR A 447 -10.53 -3.27 5.61
N VAL A 448 -11.68 -3.83 5.98
CA VAL A 448 -12.87 -3.05 6.38
C VAL A 448 -12.61 -2.25 7.65
N SER A 449 -11.93 -2.86 8.64
CA SER A 449 -11.57 -2.18 9.89
C SER A 449 -10.66 -0.98 9.65
N SER A 450 -9.67 -1.13 8.77
CA SER A 450 -8.75 -0.04 8.42
C SER A 450 -9.41 1.06 7.61
N ALA A 451 -10.34 0.73 6.71
CA ALA A 451 -11.08 1.72 5.94
C ALA A 451 -11.81 2.73 6.84
N VAL A 452 -12.31 2.28 8.00
CA VAL A 452 -12.96 3.15 8.99
C VAL A 452 -11.98 4.17 9.59
N VAL A 453 -10.72 3.79 9.80
CA VAL A 453 -9.72 4.65 10.45
C VAL A 453 -9.00 5.55 9.45
N LEU A 454 -8.81 5.10 8.21
CA LEU A 454 -8.04 5.85 7.22
C LEU A 454 -8.62 7.23 6.91
N GLY A 455 -9.94 7.36 6.83
CA GLY A 455 -10.59 8.65 6.63
C GLY A 455 -10.32 9.63 7.79
N LEU A 456 -10.35 9.13 9.04
CA LEU A 456 -10.01 9.92 10.23
C LEU A 456 -8.52 10.29 10.25
N SER A 457 -7.65 9.36 9.86
CA SER A 457 -6.20 9.59 9.81
C SER A 457 -5.85 10.69 8.81
N LEU A 458 -6.45 10.72 7.63
CA LEU A 458 -6.23 11.78 6.63
C LEU A 458 -6.62 13.14 7.19
N ILE A 459 -7.77 13.27 7.84
CA ILE A 459 -8.24 14.52 8.44
C ILE A 459 -7.26 15.01 9.50
N HIS A 460 -6.87 14.13 10.45
CA HIS A 460 -5.98 14.53 11.53
C HIS A 460 -4.54 14.82 11.10
N ILE A 461 -4.06 14.17 10.04
CA ILE A 461 -2.70 14.39 9.54
C ILE A 461 -2.61 15.69 8.74
N SER A 462 -3.62 16.00 7.94
CA SER A 462 -3.64 17.18 7.07
C SER A 462 -4.18 18.44 7.76
N GLU A 463 -5.05 18.29 8.75
CA GLU A 463 -5.60 19.37 9.58
C GLU A 463 -5.27 19.10 11.06
N PRO A 464 -3.99 19.19 11.46
CA PRO A 464 -3.66 19.11 12.87
C PRO A 464 -4.41 20.23 13.60
N THR A 465 -5.27 19.86 14.51
CA THR A 465 -6.18 20.70 15.31
C THR A 465 -5.69 22.14 15.45
N ARG A 466 -6.46 23.06 14.84
CA ARG A 466 -6.38 24.48 15.10
C ARG A 466 -6.66 24.76 16.57
#